data_7b9e4e6e2b54c6cbbfe00c1dde7ac046
#
_entry.id   7b9e4e6e2b54c6cbbfe00c1dde7ac046
#
_cell.length_a   1.000
_cell.length_b   1.000
_cell.length_c   1.000
_cell.angle_alpha   90.00
_cell.angle_beta   90.00
_cell.angle_gamma   90.00
#
_symmetry.space_group_name_H-M   'P 1'
#
loop_
_entity.id
_entity.type
_entity.pdbx_description
1 polymer ?
#
loop_
_entity_poly.entity_id
_entity_poly.type
_entity_poly.pdbx_seq_one_letter_code
_entity_poly.pdbx_strand_id
1 'polypeptide(L)'
;DPILPAGGPMLTNGVLAFNPQMEWAGGGFATNAVDLARWGHELYAGAAISDRARKLMLDAAVPAKLGAGSTYGLGVIIRPPATAAGMTSPTWGHSGYFPGYMSELIYVPDTGTTLAIQINSSASRTRGSAAPLRVLYDIAHLISDIGYR
;
A
#
# COMPACT_ATOMS: atom_id res chain seq x y z
N ASP A 1 4.91 -14.05 -14.62
CA ASP A 1 5.60 -13.77 -13.37
C ASP A 1 6.79 -14.72 -13.24
N PRO A 2 8.03 -14.25 -12.99
CA PRO A 2 9.22 -15.12 -12.94
C PRO A 2 9.20 -16.14 -11.79
N ILE A 3 8.29 -15.97 -10.85
CA ILE A 3 8.16 -16.83 -9.66
C ILE A 3 7.15 -17.96 -9.88
N LEU A 4 6.28 -17.83 -10.89
CA LEU A 4 5.26 -18.82 -11.21
C LEU A 4 5.51 -19.43 -12.60
N PRO A 5 5.19 -20.71 -12.79
CA PRO A 5 5.04 -21.25 -14.14
C PRO A 5 4.06 -20.38 -14.90
N ALA A 6 4.46 -19.85 -16.06
CA ALA A 6 3.65 -18.93 -16.85
C ALA A 6 2.25 -19.50 -17.08
N GLY A 7 1.23 -18.82 -16.53
CA GLY A 7 -0.18 -19.18 -16.71
C GLY A 7 -0.73 -20.29 -15.82
N GLY A 8 0.03 -20.79 -14.85
CA GLY A 8 -0.47 -21.82 -13.92
C GLY A 8 -1.44 -21.27 -12.86
N PRO A 9 -2.34 -22.11 -12.32
CA PRO A 9 -3.19 -21.72 -11.21
C PRO A 9 -2.36 -21.47 -9.94
N MET A 10 -2.76 -20.46 -9.15
CA MET A 10 -2.10 -20.12 -7.87
C MET A 10 -2.30 -21.18 -6.80
N LEU A 11 -3.41 -21.89 -6.88
CA LEU A 11 -3.80 -22.93 -5.95
C LEU A 11 -4.00 -24.25 -6.70
N THR A 12 -3.42 -25.32 -6.18
CA THR A 12 -3.70 -26.68 -6.60
C THR A 12 -4.24 -27.44 -5.39
N ASN A 13 -5.47 -27.91 -5.46
CA ASN A 13 -6.16 -28.60 -4.35
C ASN A 13 -6.14 -27.79 -3.03
N GLY A 14 -6.30 -26.47 -3.09
CA GLY A 14 -6.29 -25.60 -1.92
C GLY A 14 -4.88 -25.26 -1.38
N VAL A 15 -3.83 -25.75 -2.01
CA VAL A 15 -2.44 -25.49 -1.62
C VAL A 15 -1.82 -24.50 -2.60
N LEU A 16 -1.05 -23.54 -2.09
CA LEU A 16 -0.30 -22.60 -2.94
C LEU A 16 0.69 -23.35 -3.85
N ALA A 17 0.73 -22.96 -5.11
CA ALA A 17 1.62 -23.55 -6.13
C ALA A 17 3.11 -23.23 -5.89
N PHE A 18 3.42 -22.45 -4.88
CA PHE A 18 4.78 -22.07 -4.49
C PHE A 18 4.87 -21.96 -2.96
N ASN A 19 6.08 -21.99 -2.42
CA ASN A 19 6.30 -21.87 -0.98
C ASN A 19 6.20 -20.41 -0.53
N PRO A 20 5.15 -20.00 0.23
CA PRO A 20 4.98 -18.62 0.69
C PRO A 20 6.02 -18.19 1.72
N GLN A 21 6.77 -19.11 2.34
CA GLN A 21 7.83 -18.80 3.31
C GLN A 21 8.96 -17.97 2.69
N MET A 22 9.09 -17.94 1.35
CA MET A 22 10.06 -17.09 0.66
C MET A 22 9.87 -15.61 0.95
N GLU A 23 8.64 -15.17 1.26
CA GLU A 23 8.35 -13.77 1.58
C GLU A 23 8.87 -13.36 2.97
N TRP A 24 9.05 -14.30 3.89
CA TRP A 24 9.57 -14.05 5.23
C TRP A 24 8.93 -12.78 5.86
N ALA A 25 9.73 -11.82 6.30
CA ALA A 25 9.28 -10.55 6.86
C ALA A 25 8.94 -9.49 5.79
N GLY A 26 9.11 -9.78 4.49
CA GLY A 26 8.85 -8.83 3.40
C GLY A 26 7.38 -8.61 3.11
N GLY A 27 6.54 -9.65 3.28
CA GLY A 27 5.11 -9.56 2.94
C GLY A 27 4.31 -10.78 3.38
N GLY A 28 4.85 -11.61 4.27
CA GLY A 28 4.30 -12.90 4.69
C GLY A 28 3.09 -12.82 5.64
N PHE A 29 2.35 -11.72 5.67
CA PHE A 29 1.15 -11.56 6.50
C PHE A 29 -0.12 -11.80 5.69
N ALA A 30 -1.04 -12.58 6.24
CA ALA A 30 -2.42 -12.68 5.78
C ALA A 30 -3.31 -11.81 6.69
N THR A 31 -4.04 -10.87 6.08
CA THR A 31 -4.91 -9.95 6.81
C THR A 31 -6.10 -9.57 5.93
N ASN A 32 -7.03 -8.80 6.47
CA ASN A 32 -8.12 -8.17 5.73
C ASN A 32 -7.89 -6.65 5.60
N ALA A 33 -8.63 -5.99 4.70
CA ALA A 33 -8.44 -4.57 4.40
C ALA A 33 -8.70 -3.67 5.62
N VAL A 34 -9.63 -4.04 6.51
CA VAL A 34 -9.96 -3.26 7.71
C VAL A 34 -8.79 -3.28 8.70
N ASP A 35 -8.23 -4.45 8.98
CA ASP A 35 -7.10 -4.59 9.90
C ASP A 35 -5.83 -3.99 9.30
N LEU A 36 -5.65 -4.08 7.98
CA LEU A 36 -4.55 -3.40 7.29
C LEU A 36 -4.65 -1.87 7.41
N ALA A 37 -5.86 -1.30 7.26
CA ALA A 37 -6.08 0.13 7.45
C ALA A 37 -5.84 0.56 8.90
N ARG A 38 -6.32 -0.22 9.88
CA ARG A 38 -6.04 0.03 11.31
C ARG A 38 -4.55 0.00 11.62
N TRP A 39 -3.85 -1.01 11.11
CA TRP A 39 -2.39 -1.09 11.25
C TRP A 39 -1.69 0.13 10.67
N GLY A 40 -2.08 0.56 9.46
CA GLY A 40 -1.53 1.75 8.83
C GLY A 40 -1.78 3.02 9.65
N HIS A 41 -2.96 3.15 10.25
CA HIS A 41 -3.26 4.27 11.16
C HIS A 41 -2.35 4.24 12.39
N GLU A 42 -2.22 3.11 13.06
CA GLU A 42 -1.36 2.95 14.23
C GLU A 42 0.12 3.22 13.90
N LEU A 43 0.57 2.83 12.71
CA LEU A 43 1.94 3.06 12.24
C LEU A 43 2.22 4.55 11.97
N TYR A 44 1.33 5.23 11.25
CA TYR A 44 1.58 6.58 10.74
C TYR A 44 1.05 7.70 11.65
N ALA A 45 0.03 7.44 12.47
CA ALA A 45 -0.61 8.44 13.33
C ALA A 45 -0.80 7.98 14.78
N GLY A 46 -0.79 6.66 15.03
CA GLY A 46 -1.00 6.08 16.34
C GLY A 46 0.30 5.78 17.10
N ALA A 47 0.25 4.76 17.94
CA ALA A 47 1.26 4.41 18.92
C ALA A 47 2.10 3.16 18.56
N ALA A 48 1.97 2.60 17.35
CA ALA A 48 2.71 1.38 16.97
C ALA A 48 4.24 1.58 16.99
N ILE A 49 4.70 2.80 16.71
CA ILE A 49 6.11 3.19 16.83
C ILE A 49 6.21 4.57 17.49
N SER A 50 7.36 4.86 18.10
CA SER A 50 7.60 6.19 18.67
C SER A 50 7.67 7.27 17.58
N ASP A 51 7.38 8.53 17.96
CA ASP A 51 7.51 9.68 17.04
C ASP A 51 8.92 9.83 16.46
N ARG A 52 9.93 9.50 17.27
CA ARG A 52 11.33 9.48 16.82
C ARG A 52 11.53 8.42 15.72
N ALA A 53 10.98 7.23 15.89
CA ALA A 53 11.09 6.16 14.90
C ALA A 53 10.34 6.53 13.62
N ARG A 54 9.12 7.09 13.75
CA ARG A 54 8.33 7.58 12.61
C ARG A 54 9.07 8.67 11.85
N LYS A 55 9.67 9.62 12.56
CA LYS A 55 10.48 10.67 11.93
C LYS A 55 11.67 10.08 11.17
N LEU A 56 12.41 9.15 11.76
CA LEU A 56 13.52 8.47 11.07
C LEU A 56 13.06 7.70 9.84
N MET A 57 11.91 7.03 9.92
CA MET A 57 11.32 6.28 8.81
C MET A 57 11.03 7.18 7.60
N LEU A 58 10.56 8.40 7.84
CA LEU A 58 10.20 9.36 6.80
C LEU A 58 11.41 10.18 6.31
N ASP A 59 12.26 10.67 7.22
CA ASP A 59 13.41 11.53 6.90
C ASP A 59 14.51 10.79 6.12
N ALA A 60 14.58 9.46 6.26
CA ALA A 60 15.53 8.63 5.51
C ALA A 60 15.17 8.47 4.02
N ALA A 61 14.13 9.15 3.56
CA ALA A 61 13.61 8.97 2.21
C ALA A 61 14.56 9.46 1.13
N VAL A 62 14.75 8.60 0.12
CA VAL A 62 15.55 8.87 -1.07
C VAL A 62 14.70 8.74 -2.32
N PRO A 63 15.05 9.40 -3.46
CA PRO A 63 14.32 9.25 -4.71
C PRO A 63 14.17 7.78 -5.12
N ALA A 64 12.96 7.38 -5.52
CA ALA A 64 12.65 6.00 -5.88
C ALA A 64 11.85 5.91 -7.19
N LYS A 65 12.07 4.84 -7.96
CA LYS A 65 11.33 4.56 -9.20
C LYS A 65 9.99 3.84 -8.92
N LEU A 66 9.20 4.38 -7.97
CA LEU A 66 7.91 3.83 -7.53
C LEU A 66 6.72 4.72 -7.92
N GLY A 67 6.92 5.59 -8.89
CA GLY A 67 6.00 6.59 -9.39
C GLY A 67 6.69 7.95 -9.52
N ALA A 68 6.13 8.84 -10.34
CA ALA A 68 6.71 10.16 -10.57
C ALA A 68 6.79 10.97 -9.26
N GLY A 69 7.99 11.45 -8.91
CA GLY A 69 8.24 12.24 -7.72
C GLY A 69 8.20 11.48 -6.39
N SER A 70 8.05 10.15 -6.42
CA SER A 70 8.04 9.34 -5.20
C SER A 70 9.43 9.20 -4.59
N THR A 71 9.46 9.13 -3.26
CA THR A 71 10.66 8.78 -2.48
C THR A 71 10.37 7.53 -1.65
N TYR A 72 11.42 6.87 -1.19
CA TYR A 72 11.33 5.67 -0.35
C TYR A 72 12.11 5.86 0.93
N GLY A 73 11.40 5.78 2.05
CA GLY A 73 11.97 5.83 3.39
C GLY A 73 12.31 4.44 3.92
N LEU A 74 12.29 4.26 5.24
CA LEU A 74 12.51 2.95 5.84
C LEU A 74 11.20 2.13 5.79
N GLY A 75 10.99 1.42 4.69
CA GLY A 75 9.77 0.60 4.46
C GLY A 75 8.52 1.40 4.14
N VAL A 76 8.64 2.63 3.65
CA VAL A 76 7.52 3.49 3.29
C VAL A 76 7.73 4.16 1.94
N ILE A 77 6.72 4.13 1.10
CA ILE A 77 6.64 4.94 -0.12
C ILE A 77 6.01 6.27 0.25
N ILE A 78 6.73 7.36 0.00
CA ILE A 78 6.21 8.72 0.14
C ILE A 78 5.89 9.21 -1.26
N ARG A 79 4.63 9.47 -1.52
CA ARG A 79 4.14 9.93 -2.83
C ARG A 79 3.83 11.41 -2.76
N PRO A 80 4.14 12.18 -3.81
CA PRO A 80 3.79 13.60 -3.85
C PRO A 80 2.29 13.80 -3.70
N PRO A 81 1.84 15.01 -3.31
CA PRO A 81 0.42 15.32 -3.18
C PRO A 81 -0.36 14.98 -4.45
N ALA A 82 -1.45 14.24 -4.31
CA ALA A 82 -2.40 14.00 -5.39
C ALA A 82 -3.33 15.23 -5.55
N THR A 83 -2.81 16.30 -6.14
CA THR A 83 -3.52 17.59 -6.25
C THR A 83 -4.83 17.49 -7.01
N ALA A 84 -4.94 16.58 -8.00
CA ALA A 84 -6.19 16.29 -8.70
C ALA A 84 -7.26 15.66 -7.78
N ALA A 85 -6.84 15.08 -6.63
CA ALA A 85 -7.72 14.58 -5.57
C ALA A 85 -7.80 15.56 -4.38
N GLY A 86 -7.43 16.82 -4.55
CA GLY A 86 -7.52 17.86 -3.52
C GLY A 86 -6.49 17.74 -2.39
N MET A 87 -5.51 16.85 -2.51
CA MET A 87 -4.49 16.65 -1.47
C MET A 87 -3.41 17.73 -1.55
N THR A 88 -2.99 18.23 -0.40
CA THR A 88 -1.92 19.25 -0.26
C THR A 88 -0.64 18.67 0.32
N SER A 89 -0.72 17.58 1.06
CA SER A 89 0.41 16.87 1.65
C SER A 89 0.75 15.58 0.90
N PRO A 90 2.01 15.14 0.94
CA PRO A 90 2.40 13.82 0.47
C PRO A 90 1.64 12.72 1.22
N THR A 91 1.33 11.61 0.53
CA THR A 91 0.76 10.42 1.16
C THR A 91 1.85 9.42 1.50
N TRP A 92 1.66 8.67 2.59
CA TRP A 92 2.58 7.64 3.08
C TRP A 92 1.93 6.28 2.99
N GLY A 93 2.67 5.28 2.58
CA GLY A 93 2.10 3.94 2.49
C GLY A 93 3.00 2.95 1.80
N HIS A 94 2.43 1.86 1.33
CA HIS A 94 3.15 0.85 0.57
C HIS A 94 2.21 0.06 -0.32
N SER A 95 2.72 -0.37 -1.48
CA SER A 95 2.04 -1.33 -2.36
C SER A 95 2.51 -2.74 -2.02
N GLY A 96 1.60 -3.70 -2.06
CA GLY A 96 1.90 -5.12 -1.92
C GLY A 96 1.59 -5.88 -3.20
N TYR A 97 2.47 -6.80 -3.55
CA TYR A 97 2.26 -7.78 -4.58
C TYR A 97 2.67 -9.15 -4.08
N PHE A 98 1.74 -10.06 -4.19
CA PHE A 98 1.99 -11.49 -4.01
C PHE A 98 1.29 -12.21 -5.17
N PRO A 99 1.85 -13.27 -5.76
CA PRO A 99 1.17 -13.95 -6.85
C PRO A 99 -0.27 -14.29 -6.50
N GLY A 100 -1.24 -13.79 -7.33
CA GLY A 100 -2.67 -13.90 -7.09
C GLY A 100 -3.28 -12.82 -6.18
N TYR A 101 -2.46 -11.94 -5.59
CA TYR A 101 -2.95 -10.90 -4.67
C TYR A 101 -2.26 -9.57 -4.90
N MET A 102 -2.98 -8.50 -4.69
CA MET A 102 -2.46 -7.14 -4.67
C MET A 102 -3.02 -6.40 -3.45
N SER A 103 -2.22 -5.56 -2.85
CA SER A 103 -2.66 -4.66 -1.78
C SER A 103 -2.09 -3.26 -1.99
N GLU A 104 -2.79 -2.28 -1.49
CA GLU A 104 -2.34 -0.91 -1.39
C GLU A 104 -2.81 -0.35 -0.05
N LEU A 105 -1.92 0.36 0.62
CA LEU A 105 -2.18 1.09 1.86
C LEU A 105 -1.70 2.50 1.67
N ILE A 106 -2.54 3.49 2.00
CA ILE A 106 -2.14 4.89 2.08
C ILE A 106 -2.62 5.52 3.39
N TYR A 107 -1.80 6.38 3.95
CA TYR A 107 -2.17 7.35 4.96
C TYR A 107 -2.19 8.73 4.33
N VAL A 108 -3.26 9.50 4.57
CA VAL A 108 -3.49 10.86 4.07
C VAL A 108 -3.35 11.84 5.24
N PRO A 109 -2.21 12.54 5.38
CA PRO A 109 -1.98 13.43 6.51
C PRO A 109 -2.97 14.58 6.60
N ASP A 110 -3.46 15.10 5.47
CA ASP A 110 -4.40 16.22 5.42
C ASP A 110 -5.70 15.94 6.20
N THR A 111 -6.16 14.70 6.20
CA THR A 111 -7.39 14.27 6.88
C THR A 111 -7.15 13.32 8.05
N GLY A 112 -5.91 12.87 8.26
CA GLY A 112 -5.59 11.82 9.24
C GLY A 112 -6.18 10.45 8.89
N THR A 113 -6.58 10.24 7.65
CA THR A 113 -7.29 9.03 7.19
C THR A 113 -6.32 7.99 6.67
N THR A 114 -6.56 6.73 7.01
CA THR A 114 -5.86 5.59 6.43
C THR A 114 -6.82 4.78 5.58
N LEU A 115 -6.40 4.47 4.37
CA LEU A 115 -7.17 3.68 3.42
C LEU A 115 -6.37 2.45 2.99
N ALA A 116 -7.04 1.31 2.86
CA ALA A 116 -6.45 0.09 2.37
C ALA A 116 -7.37 -0.61 1.37
N ILE A 117 -6.78 -1.22 0.35
CA ILE A 117 -7.46 -2.09 -0.59
C ILE A 117 -6.68 -3.40 -0.75
N GLN A 118 -7.41 -4.50 -0.84
CA GLN A 118 -6.84 -5.81 -1.14
C GLN A 118 -7.64 -6.45 -2.27
N ILE A 119 -6.92 -7.03 -3.22
CA ILE A 119 -7.48 -7.64 -4.41
C ILE A 119 -6.93 -9.07 -4.50
N ASN A 120 -7.81 -10.05 -4.58
CA ASN A 120 -7.46 -11.46 -4.71
C ASN A 120 -7.22 -11.87 -6.18
N SER A 121 -6.55 -11.00 -6.91
CA SER A 121 -6.14 -11.22 -8.31
C SER A 121 -4.91 -10.38 -8.63
N SER A 122 -3.95 -10.96 -9.29
CA SER A 122 -2.80 -10.23 -9.85
C SER A 122 -2.96 -9.91 -11.35
N ALA A 123 -4.09 -10.26 -11.96
CA ALA A 123 -4.35 -10.04 -13.38
C ALA A 123 -4.36 -8.56 -13.79
N SER A 124 -4.68 -7.66 -12.87
CA SER A 124 -4.68 -6.21 -13.10
C SER A 124 -3.27 -5.62 -13.25
N ARG A 125 -2.22 -6.33 -12.80
CA ARG A 125 -0.82 -5.89 -12.96
C ARG A 125 -0.40 -5.78 -14.42
N THR A 126 -0.98 -6.60 -15.30
CA THR A 126 -0.73 -6.56 -16.74
C THR A 126 -1.42 -5.38 -17.43
N ARG A 127 -2.38 -4.72 -16.76
CA ARG A 127 -3.15 -3.58 -17.27
C ARG A 127 -2.77 -2.24 -16.62
N GLY A 128 -1.67 -2.19 -15.88
CA GLY A 128 -1.20 -1.00 -15.17
C GLY A 128 -1.51 -1.06 -13.68
N SER A 129 -0.45 -1.15 -12.86
CA SER A 129 -0.52 -1.31 -11.40
C SER A 129 -1.02 -0.09 -10.63
N ALA A 130 -1.35 1.00 -11.33
CA ALA A 130 -1.86 2.23 -10.69
C ALA A 130 -3.35 2.17 -10.30
N ALA A 131 -4.09 1.15 -10.75
CA ALA A 131 -5.53 1.10 -10.53
C ALA A 131 -5.94 1.06 -9.04
N PRO A 132 -5.34 0.23 -8.15
CA PRO A 132 -5.72 0.22 -6.74
C PRO A 132 -5.44 1.56 -6.05
N LEU A 133 -4.27 2.15 -6.30
CA LEU A 133 -3.88 3.44 -5.73
C LEU A 133 -4.81 4.56 -6.19
N ARG A 134 -5.23 4.54 -7.45
CA ARG A 134 -6.18 5.52 -7.98
C ARG A 134 -7.53 5.44 -7.27
N VAL A 135 -8.06 4.24 -7.06
CA VAL A 135 -9.31 4.04 -6.31
C VAL A 135 -9.19 4.62 -4.89
N LEU A 136 -8.04 4.42 -4.21
CA LEU A 136 -7.84 5.00 -2.88
C LEU A 136 -7.79 6.53 -2.92
N TYR A 137 -7.20 7.14 -3.94
CA TYR A 137 -7.20 8.59 -4.10
C TYR A 137 -8.60 9.15 -4.39
N ASP A 138 -9.38 8.47 -5.23
CA ASP A 138 -10.77 8.86 -5.50
C ASP A 138 -11.62 8.80 -4.22
N ILE A 139 -11.44 7.78 -3.38
CA ILE A 139 -12.10 7.66 -2.07
C ILE A 139 -11.63 8.76 -1.10
N ALA A 140 -10.32 9.04 -1.04
CA ALA A 140 -9.79 10.08 -0.17
C ALA A 140 -10.33 11.47 -0.55
N HIS A 141 -10.47 11.75 -1.84
CA HIS A 141 -11.10 12.96 -2.33
C HIS A 141 -12.55 13.10 -1.87
N LEU A 142 -13.36 12.04 -2.05
CA LEU A 142 -14.75 12.03 -1.58
C LEU A 142 -14.86 12.25 -0.07
N ILE A 143 -13.97 11.66 0.74
CA ILE A 143 -13.95 11.87 2.19
C ILE A 143 -13.64 13.33 2.53
N SER A 144 -12.70 13.94 1.82
CA SER A 144 -12.36 15.36 1.99
C SER A 144 -13.54 16.27 1.66
N ASP A 145 -14.24 15.99 0.55
CA ASP A 145 -15.35 16.80 0.06
C ASP A 145 -16.57 16.77 1.00
N ILE A 146 -16.86 15.64 1.63
CA ILE A 146 -17.96 15.53 2.60
C ILE A 146 -17.60 16.07 3.98
N GLY A 147 -16.37 16.56 4.18
CA GLY A 147 -15.93 17.14 5.45
C GLY A 147 -15.86 16.13 6.61
N TYR A 148 -15.74 14.84 6.30
CA TYR A 148 -15.58 13.79 7.32
C TYR A 148 -14.19 13.92 7.96
N ARG A 149 -14.18 14.33 9.24
CA ARG A 149 -12.99 14.42 10.10
C ARG A 149 -13.15 13.56 11.33
#